data_b2bc8692647471f19d91ca40ff87ea0b
#
_entry.id   b2bc8692647471f19d91ca40ff87ea0b
#
_cell.length_a   1.000
_cell.length_b   1.000
_cell.length_c   1.000
_cell.angle_alpha   90.00
_cell.angle_beta   90.00
_cell.angle_gamma   90.00
#
_symmetry.space_group_name_H-M   'P 1'
#
loop_
_entity.id
_entity.type
_entity.pdbx_description
1 polymer ?
#
loop_
_entity_poly.entity_id
_entity_poly.type
_entity_poly.pdbx_seq_one_letter_code
_entity_poly.pdbx_strand_id
1 'polypeptide(L)'
;MAEKLGRTDAPWRDKAIAIIRDTPEWVVREGKVVDGRKRQLMNLAGGRAWQYMKENLFDSLRSGALVVCEVERIKRVMDPEPAQAELKPASDNVMNPDDTADTTEKEIDTTATLYNKEDDTIPQDNADKEETEKKPFFMAVKTNLLYDVALVPNVGLEFYLGQGWSISGNWMYAWWKNDTRHRYWRIYGGELDIRKYFGRKAAEKPLQGHHLGVYAQGLTFDFETGGKGYLSNFSYGFGLEYGYSLPVAKRLNIDFGLGIGYGGGKYKVYEPEDDCYVYKETKQRHWFGPTRAEISLIWLLGNGNQNSKKGGTK
;
A
#
# COMPACT_ATOMS: atom_id res chain seq x y z
N MET A 1 -17.58 -21.53 2.78
CA MET A 1 -18.99 -21.24 2.41
C MET A 1 -19.87 -22.48 2.47
N ALA A 2 -19.59 -23.56 1.74
CA ALA A 2 -20.35 -24.81 1.76
C ALA A 2 -20.52 -25.39 3.18
N GLU A 3 -19.48 -25.37 4.00
CA GLU A 3 -19.54 -25.83 5.39
C GLU A 3 -20.49 -25.01 6.28
N LYS A 4 -20.46 -23.68 6.15
CA LYS A 4 -21.39 -22.79 6.88
C LYS A 4 -22.84 -22.96 6.42
N LEU A 5 -23.06 -23.21 5.12
CA LEU A 5 -24.38 -23.56 4.59
C LEU A 5 -24.87 -24.92 5.11
N GLY A 6 -24.00 -25.87 5.35
CA GLY A 6 -24.35 -27.19 5.89
C GLY A 6 -25.02 -27.16 7.27
N ARG A 7 -24.88 -26.05 8.02
CA ARG A 7 -25.50 -25.82 9.34
C ARG A 7 -26.89 -25.15 9.26
N THR A 8 -27.43 -24.92 8.08
CA THR A 8 -28.70 -24.21 7.84
C THR A 8 -29.79 -25.21 7.50
N ASP A 9 -30.98 -25.07 8.06
CA ASP A 9 -32.15 -25.96 7.80
C ASP A 9 -32.99 -25.49 6.61
N ALA A 10 -32.40 -24.76 5.66
CA ALA A 10 -33.12 -24.24 4.51
C ALA A 10 -33.37 -25.32 3.44
N PRO A 11 -34.56 -25.40 2.84
CA PRO A 11 -34.92 -26.45 1.87
C PRO A 11 -34.10 -26.43 0.56
N TRP A 12 -33.39 -25.33 0.31
CA TRP A 12 -32.51 -25.16 -0.85
C TRP A 12 -31.01 -25.41 -0.51
N ARG A 13 -30.70 -25.75 0.75
CA ARG A 13 -29.33 -25.93 1.26
C ARG A 13 -28.49 -26.88 0.40
N ASP A 14 -29.00 -28.09 0.17
CA ASP A 14 -28.23 -29.14 -0.51
C ASP A 14 -27.98 -28.77 -1.99
N LYS A 15 -28.95 -28.12 -2.62
CA LYS A 15 -28.79 -27.59 -4.00
C LYS A 15 -27.75 -26.45 -4.04
N ALA A 16 -27.73 -25.58 -3.03
CA ALA A 16 -26.74 -24.52 -2.96
C ALA A 16 -25.33 -25.06 -2.76
N ILE A 17 -25.17 -26.09 -1.90
CA ILE A 17 -23.88 -26.76 -1.69
C ILE A 17 -23.40 -27.45 -2.97
N ALA A 18 -24.28 -28.13 -3.69
CA ALA A 18 -23.96 -28.76 -4.98
C ALA A 18 -23.49 -27.71 -6.00
N ILE A 19 -24.23 -26.59 -6.13
CA ILE A 19 -23.82 -25.50 -7.03
C ILE A 19 -22.43 -24.96 -6.65
N ILE A 20 -22.13 -24.80 -5.37
CA ILE A 20 -20.83 -24.28 -4.91
C ILE A 20 -19.69 -25.26 -5.24
N ARG A 21 -19.93 -26.56 -5.13
CA ARG A 21 -18.90 -27.60 -5.37
C ARG A 21 -18.72 -27.92 -6.84
N ASP A 22 -19.80 -28.10 -7.55
CA ASP A 22 -19.81 -28.76 -8.86
C ASP A 22 -19.92 -27.78 -10.03
N THR A 23 -20.37 -26.54 -9.79
CA THR A 23 -20.47 -25.53 -10.85
C THR A 23 -19.20 -24.71 -10.94
N PRO A 24 -18.59 -24.60 -12.13
CA PRO A 24 -17.44 -23.72 -12.34
C PRO A 24 -17.81 -22.27 -12.10
N GLU A 25 -16.82 -21.45 -11.82
CA GLU A 25 -17.06 -20.01 -11.59
C GLU A 25 -17.72 -19.35 -12.79
N TRP A 26 -17.31 -19.77 -14.00
CA TRP A 26 -17.83 -19.28 -15.28
C TRP A 26 -18.09 -20.45 -16.23
N VAL A 27 -19.25 -20.48 -16.85
CA VAL A 27 -19.57 -21.41 -17.94
C VAL A 27 -19.47 -20.63 -19.25
N VAL A 28 -18.50 -20.99 -20.08
CA VAL A 28 -18.24 -20.31 -21.34
C VAL A 28 -18.70 -21.21 -22.50
N ARG A 29 -19.51 -20.66 -23.41
CA ARG A 29 -19.87 -21.28 -24.70
C ARG A 29 -19.58 -20.29 -25.81
N GLU A 30 -18.89 -20.72 -26.86
CA GLU A 30 -18.55 -19.90 -28.03
C GLU A 30 -17.83 -18.58 -27.67
N GLY A 31 -16.98 -18.62 -26.62
CA GLY A 31 -16.26 -17.44 -26.15
C GLY A 31 -17.08 -16.48 -25.26
N LYS A 32 -18.35 -16.77 -25.02
CA LYS A 32 -19.23 -15.97 -24.16
C LYS A 32 -19.51 -16.67 -22.84
N VAL A 33 -19.54 -15.90 -21.74
CA VAL A 33 -20.00 -16.40 -20.45
C VAL A 33 -21.51 -16.50 -20.45
N VAL A 34 -22.03 -17.74 -20.53
CA VAL A 34 -23.47 -18.00 -20.61
C VAL A 34 -24.09 -18.30 -19.24
N ASP A 35 -23.28 -18.78 -18.27
CA ASP A 35 -23.73 -19.12 -16.93
C ASP A 35 -22.53 -19.14 -15.95
N GLY A 36 -22.78 -19.42 -14.67
CA GLY A 36 -21.75 -19.58 -13.67
C GLY A 36 -22.30 -19.79 -12.28
N ARG A 37 -21.43 -20.19 -11.38
CA ARG A 37 -21.76 -20.49 -9.97
C ARG A 37 -22.58 -19.37 -9.32
N LYS A 38 -22.14 -18.13 -9.46
CA LYS A 38 -22.82 -16.96 -8.88
C LYS A 38 -24.24 -16.82 -9.43
N ARG A 39 -24.41 -16.90 -10.74
CA ARG A 39 -25.74 -16.76 -11.39
C ARG A 39 -26.71 -17.84 -10.95
N GLN A 40 -26.25 -19.08 -10.88
CA GLN A 40 -27.08 -20.18 -10.40
C GLN A 40 -27.50 -20.02 -8.94
N LEU A 41 -26.59 -19.57 -8.07
CA LEU A 41 -26.92 -19.26 -6.68
C LEU A 41 -27.91 -18.07 -6.56
N MET A 42 -27.75 -17.04 -7.39
CA MET A 42 -28.68 -15.90 -7.42
C MET A 42 -30.08 -16.30 -7.83
N ASN A 43 -30.23 -17.27 -8.73
CA ASN A 43 -31.52 -17.75 -9.23
C ASN A 43 -32.14 -18.86 -8.37
N LEU A 44 -31.36 -19.46 -7.46
CA LEU A 44 -31.81 -20.56 -6.63
C LEU A 44 -32.95 -20.14 -5.70
N ALA A 45 -34.05 -20.91 -5.70
CA ALA A 45 -35.26 -20.67 -4.93
C ALA A 45 -35.85 -19.27 -5.15
N GLY A 46 -35.79 -18.76 -6.39
CA GLY A 46 -36.32 -17.43 -6.73
C GLY A 46 -35.55 -16.29 -6.05
N GLY A 47 -34.24 -16.45 -5.85
CA GLY A 47 -33.38 -15.45 -5.24
C GLY A 47 -33.27 -15.52 -3.71
N ARG A 48 -34.15 -16.27 -3.04
CA ARG A 48 -34.18 -16.38 -1.57
C ARG A 48 -32.87 -16.97 -0.99
N ALA A 49 -32.28 -17.92 -1.67
CA ALA A 49 -31.00 -18.49 -1.28
C ALA A 49 -29.87 -17.46 -1.29
N TRP A 50 -29.80 -16.64 -2.30
CA TRP A 50 -28.81 -15.57 -2.40
C TRP A 50 -29.03 -14.48 -1.36
N GLN A 51 -30.27 -14.07 -1.14
CA GLN A 51 -30.62 -13.08 -0.11
C GLN A 51 -30.16 -13.55 1.27
N TYR A 52 -30.50 -14.78 1.63
CA TYR A 52 -30.07 -15.38 2.90
C TYR A 52 -28.54 -15.42 3.05
N MET A 53 -27.83 -15.83 1.99
CA MET A 53 -26.36 -15.86 2.02
C MET A 53 -25.78 -14.46 2.18
N LYS A 54 -26.37 -13.46 1.55
CA LYS A 54 -25.94 -12.06 1.67
C LYS A 54 -26.10 -11.54 3.11
N GLU A 55 -27.21 -11.84 3.74
CA GLU A 55 -27.52 -11.32 5.08
C GLU A 55 -26.82 -12.09 6.22
N ASN A 56 -26.63 -13.40 6.05
CA ASN A 56 -26.16 -14.25 7.15
C ASN A 56 -24.74 -14.82 6.99
N LEU A 57 -24.23 -14.86 5.77
CA LEU A 57 -22.93 -15.52 5.52
C LEU A 57 -21.84 -14.58 5.00
N PHE A 58 -22.19 -13.59 4.17
CA PHE A 58 -21.18 -12.75 3.53
C PHE A 58 -20.47 -11.81 4.50
N ASP A 59 -21.15 -11.30 5.50
CA ASP A 59 -20.51 -10.43 6.50
C ASP A 59 -19.46 -11.18 7.31
N SER A 60 -19.71 -12.43 7.63
CA SER A 60 -18.73 -13.29 8.31
C SER A 60 -17.59 -13.79 7.44
N LEU A 61 -17.70 -13.65 6.10
CA LEU A 61 -16.66 -13.95 5.11
C LEU A 61 -15.85 -12.70 4.70
N ARG A 62 -16.39 -11.50 5.01
CA ARG A 62 -15.71 -10.21 4.81
C ARG A 62 -14.76 -9.84 5.93
N SER A 63 -14.81 -10.51 7.08
CA SER A 63 -13.80 -10.37 8.12
C SER A 63 -12.49 -10.94 7.58
N GLY A 64 -11.58 -10.06 7.19
CA GLY A 64 -10.41 -10.29 6.39
C GLY A 64 -9.47 -11.38 6.89
N ALA A 65 -9.70 -12.58 6.45
CA ALA A 65 -8.66 -13.56 6.29
C ALA A 65 -8.04 -13.33 4.91
N LEU A 66 -6.80 -12.93 4.88
CA LEU A 66 -5.98 -12.95 3.68
C LEU A 66 -5.87 -14.40 3.23
N VAL A 67 -6.73 -14.84 2.33
CA VAL A 67 -6.58 -16.14 1.68
C VAL A 67 -5.49 -15.97 0.64
N VAL A 68 -4.26 -16.27 1.01
CA VAL A 68 -3.18 -16.49 0.06
C VAL A 68 -3.50 -17.80 -0.66
N CYS A 69 -4.14 -17.71 -1.82
CA CYS A 69 -4.22 -18.84 -2.74
C CYS A 69 -2.85 -18.96 -3.41
N GLU A 70 -2.02 -19.84 -2.91
CA GLU A 70 -0.85 -20.30 -3.62
C GLU A 70 -1.34 -21.15 -4.80
N VAL A 71 -1.36 -20.56 -5.97
CA VAL A 71 -1.65 -21.27 -7.22
C VAL A 71 -0.37 -22.01 -7.59
N GLU A 72 -0.24 -23.26 -7.20
CA GLU A 72 0.74 -24.16 -7.80
C GLU A 72 0.49 -24.18 -9.30
N ARG A 73 1.43 -23.63 -10.03
CA ARG A 73 1.46 -23.73 -11.48
C ARG A 73 1.74 -25.20 -11.81
N ILE A 74 0.71 -25.97 -12.13
CA ILE A 74 0.89 -27.25 -12.78
C ILE A 74 1.56 -26.96 -14.13
N LYS A 75 2.88 -27.06 -14.17
CA LYS A 75 3.61 -27.20 -15.42
C LYS A 75 3.13 -28.52 -16.01
N ARG A 76 2.36 -28.44 -17.07
CA ARG A 76 2.15 -29.58 -17.94
C ARG A 76 3.51 -29.93 -18.53
N VAL A 77 4.20 -30.87 -17.90
CA VAL A 77 5.37 -31.51 -18.48
C VAL A 77 4.83 -32.33 -19.64
N MET A 78 5.11 -31.90 -20.85
CA MET A 78 5.07 -32.80 -22.02
C MET A 78 6.18 -33.81 -21.80
N ASP A 79 5.82 -35.08 -21.73
CA ASP A 79 6.75 -36.20 -21.55
C ASP A 79 7.84 -36.17 -22.60
N PRO A 80 9.11 -36.22 -22.23
CA PRO A 80 10.14 -36.79 -23.04
C PRO A 80 10.34 -38.24 -22.59
N GLU A 81 10.42 -39.09 -23.57
CA GLU A 81 10.76 -40.50 -23.65
C GLU A 81 11.80 -40.98 -22.61
N PRO A 82 11.74 -42.25 -22.16
CA PRO A 82 12.51 -42.70 -21.00
C PRO A 82 13.95 -42.99 -21.35
N ALA A 83 14.89 -42.34 -20.72
CA ALA A 83 16.29 -42.71 -20.66
C ALA A 83 16.61 -43.39 -19.33
N GLN A 84 17.22 -44.51 -19.47
CA GLN A 84 17.54 -45.60 -18.57
C GLN A 84 18.19 -45.22 -17.24
N ALA A 85 17.83 -46.00 -16.24
CA ALA A 85 18.34 -46.00 -14.89
C ALA A 85 19.85 -46.33 -14.79
N GLU A 86 20.55 -45.62 -13.94
CA GLU A 86 21.68 -46.16 -13.19
C GLU A 86 21.56 -45.83 -11.70
N LEU A 87 21.38 -46.90 -10.96
CA LEU A 87 21.43 -46.94 -9.50
C LEU A 87 22.90 -46.88 -9.03
N LYS A 88 23.21 -46.01 -8.05
CA LYS A 88 24.29 -46.26 -7.10
C LYS A 88 23.90 -45.79 -5.69
N PRO A 89 24.43 -46.45 -4.66
CA PRO A 89 23.74 -46.62 -3.40
C PRO A 89 24.13 -45.64 -2.30
N ALA A 90 23.34 -45.71 -1.24
CA ALA A 90 23.40 -44.98 0.02
C ALA A 90 24.77 -45.10 0.73
N SER A 91 25.11 -44.02 1.44
CA SER A 91 26.07 -44.06 2.54
C SER A 91 25.48 -43.34 3.73
N ASP A 92 25.20 -44.16 4.73
CA ASP A 92 24.86 -43.76 6.09
C ASP A 92 25.96 -42.88 6.72
N ASN A 93 25.59 -41.84 7.42
CA ASN A 93 26.35 -41.39 8.57
C ASN A 93 25.39 -40.84 9.65
N VAL A 94 25.20 -41.73 10.59
CA VAL A 94 24.74 -41.46 11.96
C VAL A 94 25.86 -40.73 12.69
N MET A 95 25.55 -39.63 13.36
CA MET A 95 26.32 -39.22 14.52
C MET A 95 25.44 -38.53 15.56
N ASN A 96 25.60 -39.04 16.74
CA ASN A 96 24.93 -38.93 18.01
C ASN A 96 25.07 -37.53 18.70
N PRO A 97 24.20 -37.29 19.69
CA PRO A 97 24.20 -36.05 20.47
C PRO A 97 25.08 -36.20 21.73
N ASP A 98 25.69 -35.14 22.14
CA ASP A 98 25.97 -34.70 23.49
C ASP A 98 26.99 -33.56 23.42
N ASP A 99 26.59 -32.43 23.98
CA ASP A 99 27.37 -31.78 25.00
C ASP A 99 26.59 -30.64 25.66
N THR A 100 26.51 -30.79 26.93
CA THR A 100 25.88 -30.01 27.99
C THR A 100 26.60 -28.71 28.29
N ALA A 101 25.76 -27.70 28.63
CA ALA A 101 25.93 -26.73 29.70
C ALA A 101 27.17 -25.78 29.68
N ASP A 102 26.92 -24.50 29.70
CA ASP A 102 27.37 -23.68 30.84
C ASP A 102 26.48 -22.44 31.02
N THR A 103 25.90 -22.37 32.21
CA THR A 103 25.08 -21.31 32.76
C THR A 103 26.04 -20.38 33.55
N THR A 104 26.04 -19.09 33.22
CA THR A 104 26.60 -18.10 34.14
C THR A 104 25.62 -16.96 34.35
N GLU A 105 24.88 -17.10 35.43
CA GLU A 105 24.20 -16.00 36.14
C GLU A 105 25.25 -14.95 36.57
N LYS A 106 24.91 -13.69 36.37
CA LYS A 106 25.54 -12.59 37.12
C LYS A 106 24.46 -11.85 37.90
N GLU A 107 24.58 -12.04 39.20
CA GLU A 107 23.85 -11.35 40.26
C GLU A 107 23.94 -9.83 40.15
N ILE A 108 22.80 -9.21 40.46
CA ILE A 108 22.67 -7.78 40.72
C ILE A 108 22.90 -7.57 42.21
N ASP A 109 23.94 -6.86 42.56
CA ASP A 109 24.21 -6.44 43.94
C ASP A 109 23.47 -5.13 44.23
N THR A 110 22.54 -5.22 45.17
CA THR A 110 21.77 -4.13 45.74
C THR A 110 22.40 -3.74 47.06
N THR A 111 23.04 -2.60 47.12
CA THR A 111 23.43 -2.04 48.41
C THR A 111 22.79 -0.67 48.62
N ALA A 112 21.82 -0.69 49.49
CA ALA A 112 21.22 0.50 50.09
C ALA A 112 22.18 1.07 51.12
N THR A 113 22.37 2.39 51.13
CA THR A 113 22.91 3.10 52.30
C THR A 113 22.01 4.26 52.63
N LEU A 114 21.50 4.19 53.84
CA LEU A 114 20.60 5.15 54.49
C LEU A 114 21.43 6.26 55.21
N TYR A 115 20.81 7.45 55.24
CA TYR A 115 20.86 8.50 56.27
C TYR A 115 22.11 9.33 56.46
N ASN A 116 21.96 10.68 56.27
CA ASN A 116 22.04 11.61 57.37
C ASN A 116 21.36 12.94 57.01
N LYS A 117 20.70 13.48 58.05
CA LYS A 117 19.83 14.62 58.14
C LYS A 117 20.63 15.81 58.72
N GLU A 118 20.11 17.01 58.41
CA GLU A 118 20.39 18.36 59.01
C GLU A 118 21.41 19.22 58.26
N ASP A 119 20.96 20.29 57.64
CA ASP A 119 20.90 21.62 58.26
C ASP A 119 20.09 22.61 57.39
N ASP A 120 19.31 23.46 58.04
CA ASP A 120 18.52 24.53 57.52
C ASP A 120 19.38 25.69 56.98
N THR A 121 19.21 26.03 55.70
CA THR A 121 19.28 27.44 55.26
C THR A 121 18.50 27.58 53.94
N ILE A 122 17.41 28.27 53.97
CA ILE A 122 16.65 28.76 52.82
C ILE A 122 17.44 29.87 52.16
N PRO A 123 17.83 29.75 50.91
CA PRO A 123 17.95 30.91 50.02
C PRO A 123 16.81 30.90 49.00
N GLN A 124 16.21 32.06 48.89
CA GLN A 124 15.17 32.42 47.95
C GLN A 124 15.48 31.97 46.52
N ASP A 125 14.49 31.28 46.03
CA ASP A 125 13.89 31.24 44.73
C ASP A 125 14.47 32.23 43.69
N ASN A 126 15.36 31.73 42.87
CA ASN A 126 15.48 32.12 41.48
C ASN A 126 15.04 30.91 40.66
N ALA A 127 13.73 30.82 40.41
CA ALA A 127 13.18 29.95 39.38
C ALA A 127 13.74 30.40 38.04
N ASP A 128 14.97 30.02 37.75
CA ASP A 128 15.43 29.91 36.37
C ASP A 128 14.52 28.88 35.71
N LYS A 129 13.52 29.43 35.01
CA LYS A 129 12.82 28.65 33.99
C LYS A 129 13.88 28.18 33.03
N GLU A 130 14.40 26.97 33.23
CA GLU A 130 14.97 26.22 32.15
C GLU A 130 13.89 26.14 31.07
N GLU A 131 13.92 27.09 30.14
CA GLU A 131 13.32 26.92 28.84
C GLU A 131 14.02 25.72 28.23
N THR A 132 13.43 24.56 28.41
CA THR A 132 13.82 23.37 27.67
C THR A 132 13.75 23.75 26.20
N GLU A 133 14.90 24.07 25.61
CA GLU A 133 15.02 24.36 24.18
C GLU A 133 14.47 23.15 23.43
N LYS A 134 13.21 23.28 22.98
CA LYS A 134 12.54 22.25 22.19
C LYS A 134 13.35 22.07 20.92
N LYS A 135 14.01 20.93 20.78
CA LYS A 135 14.78 20.58 19.59
C LYS A 135 13.97 20.87 18.34
N PRO A 136 14.55 21.52 17.34
CA PRO A 136 13.83 21.83 16.11
C PRO A 136 13.38 20.53 15.43
N PHE A 137 12.12 20.44 15.10
CA PHE A 137 11.50 19.32 14.38
C PHE A 137 10.93 19.82 13.07
N PHE A 138 11.32 19.18 11.98
CA PHE A 138 10.94 19.58 10.64
C PHE A 138 10.15 18.47 9.95
N MET A 139 8.86 18.69 9.80
CA MET A 139 7.93 17.80 9.09
C MET A 139 7.07 18.65 8.16
N ALA A 140 6.54 18.05 7.11
CA ALA A 140 5.56 18.67 6.25
C ALA A 140 4.42 17.70 5.90
N VAL A 141 3.21 18.25 5.75
CA VAL A 141 2.08 17.59 5.11
C VAL A 141 1.97 18.12 3.71
N LYS A 142 1.74 17.25 2.73
CA LYS A 142 1.64 17.64 1.32
C LYS A 142 0.44 17.01 0.63
N THR A 143 -0.07 17.69 -0.40
CA THR A 143 -1.01 17.15 -1.37
C THR A 143 -0.55 17.50 -2.78
N ASN A 144 -0.62 16.56 -3.70
CA ASN A 144 -0.28 16.78 -5.10
C ASN A 144 -1.52 17.28 -5.85
N LEU A 145 -1.52 18.55 -6.21
CA LEU A 145 -2.63 19.21 -6.89
C LEU A 145 -2.96 18.60 -8.26
N LEU A 146 -1.98 17.98 -8.93
CA LEU A 146 -2.25 17.30 -10.20
C LEU A 146 -3.15 16.08 -9.98
N TYR A 147 -2.96 15.35 -8.88
CA TYR A 147 -3.83 14.25 -8.51
C TYR A 147 -5.22 14.74 -8.08
N ASP A 148 -5.29 15.84 -7.34
CA ASP A 148 -6.55 16.44 -6.91
C ASP A 148 -7.38 16.90 -8.11
N VAL A 149 -6.76 17.54 -9.12
CA VAL A 149 -7.41 17.92 -10.38
C VAL A 149 -7.87 16.68 -11.17
N ALA A 150 -7.12 15.58 -11.09
CA ALA A 150 -7.52 14.29 -11.67
C ALA A 150 -8.59 13.55 -10.83
N LEU A 151 -9.16 14.18 -9.81
CA LEU A 151 -10.12 13.61 -8.88
C LEU A 151 -9.55 12.40 -8.10
N VAL A 152 -8.27 12.44 -7.76
CA VAL A 152 -7.57 11.46 -6.94
C VAL A 152 -7.08 12.14 -5.67
N PRO A 153 -7.92 12.24 -4.63
CA PRO A 153 -7.51 12.75 -3.32
C PRO A 153 -6.26 12.04 -2.82
N ASN A 154 -5.32 12.81 -2.30
CA ASN A 154 -4.04 12.29 -1.84
C ASN A 154 -3.53 13.08 -0.64
N VAL A 155 -2.73 12.45 0.19
CA VAL A 155 -2.07 13.06 1.33
C VAL A 155 -0.68 12.45 1.51
N GLY A 156 0.30 13.29 1.69
CA GLY A 156 1.68 12.89 1.95
C GLY A 156 2.24 13.50 3.23
N LEU A 157 3.25 12.84 3.77
CA LEU A 157 4.06 13.30 4.89
C LEU A 157 5.51 13.31 4.46
N GLU A 158 6.24 14.36 4.82
CA GLU A 158 7.66 14.48 4.57
C GLU A 158 8.40 14.82 5.85
N PHE A 159 9.46 14.08 6.15
CA PHE A 159 10.30 14.23 7.32
C PHE A 159 11.71 14.62 6.90
N TYR A 160 12.19 15.71 7.44
CA TYR A 160 13.56 16.16 7.24
C TYR A 160 14.52 15.43 8.20
N LEU A 161 15.51 14.77 7.64
CA LEU A 161 16.45 13.93 8.37
C LEU A 161 17.77 14.67 8.74
N GLY A 162 17.91 15.90 8.28
CA GLY A 162 19.14 16.68 8.45
C GLY A 162 20.02 16.70 7.19
N GLN A 163 20.95 17.65 7.17
CA GLN A 163 21.94 17.81 6.08
C GLN A 163 21.31 17.84 4.67
N GLY A 164 20.09 18.33 4.54
CA GLY A 164 19.37 18.41 3.25
C GLY A 164 18.66 17.10 2.84
N TRP A 165 18.69 16.03 3.63
CA TRP A 165 17.99 14.80 3.34
C TRP A 165 16.57 14.82 3.90
N SER A 166 15.65 14.29 3.14
CA SER A 166 14.29 14.00 3.60
C SER A 166 13.81 12.64 3.09
N ILE A 167 12.83 12.11 3.79
CA ILE A 167 12.05 10.94 3.36
C ILE A 167 10.59 11.34 3.33
N SER A 168 9.88 10.96 2.29
CA SER A 168 8.44 11.21 2.24
C SER A 168 7.65 9.98 1.77
N GLY A 169 6.39 9.96 2.20
CA GLY A 169 5.40 9.00 1.74
C GLY A 169 4.13 9.71 1.36
N ASN A 170 3.52 9.30 0.27
CA ASN A 170 2.23 9.80 -0.19
C ASN A 170 1.26 8.64 -0.38
N TRP A 171 0.02 8.84 0.04
CA TRP A 171 -1.06 7.89 -0.17
C TRP A 171 -2.16 8.54 -0.98
N MET A 172 -2.66 7.82 -1.99
CA MET A 172 -3.74 8.26 -2.85
C MET A 172 -4.89 7.27 -2.85
N TYR A 173 -6.12 7.78 -2.91
CA TYR A 173 -7.32 6.97 -2.93
C TYR A 173 -8.44 7.67 -3.69
N ALA A 174 -8.93 7.04 -4.75
CA ALA A 174 -10.13 7.43 -5.45
C ALA A 174 -11.00 6.20 -5.73
N TRP A 175 -12.29 6.32 -5.51
CA TRP A 175 -13.24 5.23 -5.72
C TRP A 175 -14.55 5.76 -6.28
N TRP A 176 -14.47 6.36 -7.46
CA TRP A 176 -15.64 6.92 -8.13
C TRP A 176 -16.22 5.89 -9.08
N LYS A 177 -17.55 5.68 -9.00
CA LYS A 177 -18.26 4.76 -9.88
C LYS A 177 -19.59 5.31 -10.31
N ASN A 178 -19.97 4.99 -11.54
CA ASN A 178 -21.29 5.18 -12.06
C ASN A 178 -21.69 3.94 -12.87
N ASP A 179 -22.40 3.03 -12.20
CA ASP A 179 -22.73 1.72 -12.76
C ASP A 179 -23.68 1.86 -13.98
N THR A 180 -24.62 2.82 -13.97
CA THR A 180 -25.56 3.08 -15.08
C THR A 180 -24.87 3.56 -16.36
N ARG A 181 -23.74 4.26 -16.24
CA ARG A 181 -23.00 4.80 -17.38
C ARG A 181 -21.72 4.04 -17.68
N HIS A 182 -21.48 2.92 -16.99
CA HIS A 182 -20.26 2.13 -17.09
C HIS A 182 -19.01 3.01 -17.03
N ARG A 183 -18.90 3.77 -15.92
CA ARG A 183 -17.76 4.64 -15.67
C ARG A 183 -17.16 4.35 -14.31
N TYR A 184 -15.93 3.86 -14.32
CA TYR A 184 -15.14 3.65 -13.11
C TYR A 184 -13.88 4.51 -13.18
N TRP A 185 -13.62 5.19 -12.08
CA TRP A 185 -12.40 5.94 -11.84
C TRP A 185 -11.91 5.55 -10.46
N ARG A 186 -11.21 4.44 -10.42
CA ARG A 186 -10.74 3.83 -9.18
C ARG A 186 -9.24 3.72 -9.22
N ILE A 187 -8.59 4.27 -8.22
CA ILE A 187 -7.15 4.16 -8.03
C ILE A 187 -6.86 4.23 -6.53
N TYR A 188 -5.99 3.38 -6.07
CA TYR A 188 -5.39 3.50 -4.75
C TYR A 188 -3.97 3.01 -4.78
N GLY A 189 -3.13 3.64 -3.97
CA GLY A 189 -1.73 3.29 -3.92
C GLY A 189 -0.94 4.25 -3.09
N GLY A 190 0.36 4.08 -3.11
CA GLY A 190 1.27 4.91 -2.38
C GLY A 190 2.58 5.11 -3.13
N GLU A 191 3.26 6.14 -2.70
CA GLU A 191 4.59 6.53 -3.18
C GLU A 191 5.50 6.71 -1.97
N LEU A 192 6.74 6.33 -2.14
CA LEU A 192 7.83 6.61 -1.20
C LEU A 192 8.95 7.28 -1.96
N ASP A 193 9.53 8.31 -1.37
CA ASP A 193 10.67 8.99 -1.96
C ASP A 193 11.70 9.42 -0.90
N ILE A 194 12.96 9.47 -1.34
CA ILE A 194 14.08 9.99 -0.57
C ILE A 194 14.67 11.13 -1.40
N ARG A 195 14.75 12.30 -0.81
CA ARG A 195 15.18 13.54 -1.47
C ARG A 195 16.42 14.12 -0.83
N LYS A 196 17.25 14.73 -1.66
CA LYS A 196 18.38 15.55 -1.25
C LYS A 196 18.14 16.98 -1.72
N TYR A 197 17.90 17.86 -0.77
CA TYR A 197 17.81 19.30 -1.02
C TYR A 197 19.20 19.92 -1.11
N PHE A 198 19.38 20.86 -2.02
CA PHE A 198 20.66 21.52 -2.26
C PHE A 198 20.49 22.98 -2.74
N GLY A 199 21.61 23.69 -2.83
CA GLY A 199 21.62 25.10 -3.19
C GLY A 199 21.43 26.05 -2.00
N ARG A 200 21.49 27.34 -2.28
CA ARG A 200 21.51 28.39 -1.27
C ARG A 200 20.27 28.35 -0.34
N LYS A 201 19.09 28.15 -0.90
CA LYS A 201 17.85 28.11 -0.09
C LYS A 201 17.78 26.90 0.81
N ALA A 202 18.26 25.75 0.34
CA ALA A 202 18.32 24.53 1.16
C ALA A 202 19.33 24.65 2.33
N ALA A 203 20.40 25.46 2.15
CA ALA A 203 21.34 25.76 3.23
C ALA A 203 20.73 26.73 4.27
N GLU A 204 19.84 27.63 3.83
CA GLU A 204 19.20 28.59 4.73
C GLU A 204 18.05 27.96 5.56
N LYS A 205 17.26 27.09 4.95
CA LYS A 205 16.09 26.46 5.57
C LYS A 205 15.81 25.04 5.02
N PRO A 206 15.39 24.12 5.87
CA PRO A 206 14.96 22.79 5.46
C PRO A 206 13.78 22.84 4.47
N LEU A 207 13.68 21.80 3.63
CA LEU A 207 12.56 21.58 2.70
C LEU A 207 12.32 22.74 1.71
N GLN A 208 13.39 23.43 1.31
CA GLN A 208 13.34 24.52 0.35
C GLN A 208 14.43 24.42 -0.73
N GLY A 209 14.15 24.99 -1.90
CA GLY A 209 15.09 25.06 -3.00
C GLY A 209 15.07 23.84 -3.89
N HIS A 210 16.17 23.59 -4.57
CA HIS A 210 16.31 22.46 -5.49
C HIS A 210 16.40 21.15 -4.72
N HIS A 211 15.82 20.10 -5.27
CA HIS A 211 16.01 18.73 -4.75
C HIS A 211 16.15 17.74 -5.90
N LEU A 212 16.92 16.70 -5.63
CA LEU A 212 16.99 15.47 -6.40
C LEU A 212 16.50 14.33 -5.50
N GLY A 213 15.78 13.39 -6.05
CA GLY A 213 15.26 12.27 -5.31
C GLY A 213 15.24 10.97 -6.09
N VAL A 214 15.10 9.90 -5.34
CA VAL A 214 14.72 8.59 -5.84
C VAL A 214 13.34 8.28 -5.30
N TYR A 215 12.48 7.71 -6.13
CA TYR A 215 11.14 7.36 -5.73
C TYR A 215 10.77 5.95 -6.17
N ALA A 216 9.83 5.35 -5.44
CA ALA A 216 9.14 4.13 -5.80
C ALA A 216 7.65 4.31 -5.54
N GLN A 217 6.82 3.79 -6.43
CA GLN A 217 5.36 3.86 -6.33
C GLN A 217 4.75 2.51 -6.63
N GLY A 218 3.64 2.21 -5.93
CA GLY A 218 2.84 1.03 -6.15
C GLY A 218 1.37 1.38 -6.11
N LEU A 219 0.62 0.96 -7.12
CA LEU A 219 -0.79 1.31 -7.24
C LEU A 219 -1.63 0.21 -7.88
N THR A 220 -2.90 0.24 -7.55
CA THR A 220 -3.96 -0.55 -8.16
C THR A 220 -4.94 0.39 -8.82
N PHE A 221 -5.42 0.06 -10.00
CA PHE A 221 -6.40 0.89 -10.68
C PHE A 221 -7.46 0.09 -11.42
N ASP A 222 -8.61 0.71 -11.60
CA ASP A 222 -9.70 0.24 -12.42
C ASP A 222 -10.35 1.44 -13.11
N PHE A 223 -10.01 1.62 -14.37
CA PHE A 223 -10.50 2.73 -15.18
C PHE A 223 -11.42 2.22 -16.27
N GLU A 224 -12.64 2.73 -16.29
CA GLU A 224 -13.61 2.44 -17.33
C GLU A 224 -14.26 3.72 -17.83
N THR A 225 -14.31 3.85 -19.14
CA THR A 225 -14.96 4.97 -19.85
C THR A 225 -15.88 4.43 -20.92
N GLY A 226 -17.11 4.04 -20.51
CA GLY A 226 -18.26 3.84 -21.40
C GLY A 226 -18.18 2.73 -22.44
N GLY A 227 -17.25 1.79 -22.37
CA GLY A 227 -17.18 0.71 -23.38
C GLY A 227 -15.92 -0.13 -23.28
N LYS A 228 -14.95 0.33 -22.52
CA LYS A 228 -13.72 -0.41 -22.28
C LYS A 228 -13.14 -0.08 -20.92
N GLY A 229 -12.80 -1.13 -20.17
CA GLY A 229 -12.22 -1.00 -18.85
C GLY A 229 -10.81 -1.60 -18.80
N TYR A 230 -10.01 -1.03 -17.90
CA TYR A 230 -8.62 -1.40 -17.64
C TYR A 230 -8.43 -1.61 -16.15
N LEU A 231 -8.24 -2.86 -15.76
CA LEU A 231 -8.07 -3.25 -14.36
C LEU A 231 -6.63 -3.73 -14.14
N SER A 232 -5.90 -3.08 -13.26
CA SER A 232 -4.61 -3.57 -12.78
C SER A 232 -4.69 -3.86 -11.29
N ASN A 233 -4.36 -5.08 -10.92
CA ASN A 233 -4.27 -5.47 -9.51
C ASN A 233 -3.01 -4.92 -8.85
N PHE A 234 -1.94 -4.71 -9.63
CA PHE A 234 -0.71 -4.10 -9.16
C PHE A 234 0.09 -3.55 -10.33
N SER A 235 0.36 -2.27 -10.27
CA SER A 235 1.30 -1.55 -11.13
C SER A 235 2.34 -0.89 -10.24
N TYR A 236 3.56 -0.82 -10.70
CA TYR A 236 4.68 -0.23 -9.97
C TYR A 236 5.50 0.69 -10.85
N GLY A 237 6.19 1.60 -10.21
CA GLY A 237 7.12 2.50 -10.87
C GLY A 237 8.24 2.89 -9.92
N PHE A 238 9.38 3.21 -10.47
CA PHE A 238 10.52 3.75 -9.73
C PHE A 238 11.38 4.61 -10.66
N GLY A 239 12.08 5.56 -10.08
CA GLY A 239 12.88 6.46 -10.91
C GLY A 239 13.61 7.51 -10.10
N LEU A 240 14.12 8.48 -10.85
CA LEU A 240 14.76 9.67 -10.34
C LEU A 240 13.86 10.87 -10.56
N GLU A 241 13.83 11.78 -9.63
CA GLU A 241 13.10 13.04 -9.74
C GLU A 241 14.02 14.23 -9.52
N TYR A 242 13.68 15.31 -10.18
CA TYR A 242 14.21 16.63 -9.88
C TYR A 242 13.07 17.59 -9.64
N GLY A 243 13.23 18.46 -8.65
CA GLY A 243 12.21 19.44 -8.32
C GLY A 243 12.75 20.68 -7.65
N TYR A 244 11.81 21.58 -7.36
CA TYR A 244 12.07 22.85 -6.71
C TYR A 244 10.95 23.24 -5.77
N SER A 245 11.28 23.37 -4.50
CA SER A 245 10.35 23.79 -3.45
C SER A 245 10.44 25.31 -3.24
N LEU A 246 9.36 26.01 -3.60
CA LEU A 246 9.23 27.46 -3.53
C LEU A 246 8.48 27.88 -2.27
N PRO A 247 9.09 28.64 -1.34
CA PRO A 247 8.38 29.20 -0.21
C PRO A 247 7.42 30.32 -0.67
N VAL A 248 6.11 30.15 -0.38
CA VAL A 248 5.08 31.13 -0.77
C VAL A 248 4.47 31.86 0.42
N ALA A 249 4.42 31.22 1.61
CA ALA A 249 3.93 31.84 2.83
C ALA A 249 4.72 31.32 4.05
N LYS A 250 4.44 31.87 5.24
CA LYS A 250 5.18 31.56 6.47
C LYS A 250 5.34 30.06 6.75
N ARG A 251 4.32 29.27 6.43
CA ARG A 251 4.32 27.79 6.62
C ARG A 251 3.86 27.04 5.37
N LEU A 252 3.99 27.65 4.21
CA LEU A 252 3.49 27.07 2.97
C LEU A 252 4.54 27.16 1.87
N ASN A 253 4.79 26.04 1.22
CA ASN A 253 5.60 25.93 0.01
C ASN A 253 4.75 25.36 -1.13
N ILE A 254 5.14 25.66 -2.36
CA ILE A 254 4.69 24.94 -3.55
C ILE A 254 5.91 24.21 -4.10
N ASP A 255 5.75 22.91 -4.32
CA ASP A 255 6.77 22.05 -4.86
C ASP A 255 6.47 21.68 -6.31
N PHE A 256 7.42 21.82 -7.17
CA PHE A 256 7.37 21.42 -8.58
C PHE A 256 8.37 20.29 -8.79
N GLY A 257 7.90 19.15 -9.27
CA GLY A 257 8.73 17.98 -9.47
C GLY A 257 8.41 17.26 -10.78
N LEU A 258 9.44 16.72 -11.41
CA LEU A 258 9.33 15.83 -12.56
C LEU A 258 10.23 14.64 -12.35
N GLY A 259 9.68 13.44 -12.55
CA GLY A 259 10.40 12.18 -12.41
C GLY A 259 10.43 11.39 -13.71
N ILE A 260 11.60 10.85 -14.00
CA ILE A 260 11.84 9.92 -15.09
C ILE A 260 12.21 8.58 -14.49
N GLY A 261 11.61 7.51 -15.02
CA GLY A 261 11.82 6.19 -14.45
C GLY A 261 11.21 5.08 -15.30
N TYR A 262 11.15 3.94 -14.69
CA TYR A 262 10.51 2.76 -15.24
C TYR A 262 9.19 2.49 -14.56
N GLY A 263 8.15 2.21 -15.37
CA GLY A 263 6.83 1.79 -14.90
C GLY A 263 6.43 0.46 -15.52
N GLY A 264 5.93 -0.44 -14.69
CA GLY A 264 5.54 -1.77 -15.10
C GLY A 264 4.28 -2.27 -14.41
N GLY A 265 3.74 -3.36 -14.93
CA GLY A 265 2.58 -4.01 -14.33
C GLY A 265 1.75 -4.76 -15.37
N LYS A 266 0.87 -5.62 -14.86
CA LYS A 266 -0.10 -6.33 -15.68
C LYS A 266 -1.47 -5.72 -15.48
N TYR A 267 -2.19 -5.52 -16.58
CA TYR A 267 -3.57 -5.07 -16.53
C TYR A 267 -4.45 -5.90 -17.44
N LYS A 268 -5.68 -6.06 -17.00
CA LYS A 268 -6.73 -6.76 -17.73
C LYS A 268 -7.56 -5.75 -18.48
N VAL A 269 -7.89 -6.09 -19.73
CA VAL A 269 -8.83 -5.33 -20.54
C VAL A 269 -10.18 -6.05 -20.49
N TYR A 270 -11.23 -5.32 -20.19
CA TYR A 270 -12.59 -5.84 -20.17
C TYR A 270 -13.55 -4.88 -20.89
N GLU A 271 -14.67 -5.41 -21.34
CA GLU A 271 -15.73 -4.63 -21.98
C GLU A 271 -17.05 -4.93 -21.29
N PRO A 272 -17.87 -3.90 -21.00
CA PRO A 272 -19.21 -4.12 -20.51
C PRO A 272 -20.09 -4.66 -21.64
N GLU A 273 -20.76 -5.76 -21.41
CA GLU A 273 -21.79 -6.34 -22.29
C GLU A 273 -23.05 -6.56 -21.43
N ASP A 274 -24.11 -5.81 -21.68
CA ASP A 274 -25.31 -5.76 -20.84
C ASP A 274 -24.94 -5.46 -19.36
N ASP A 275 -25.36 -6.29 -18.42
CA ASP A 275 -25.06 -6.14 -16.98
C ASP A 275 -23.78 -6.88 -16.57
N CYS A 276 -22.94 -7.33 -17.50
CA CYS A 276 -21.75 -8.14 -17.22
C CYS A 276 -20.48 -7.50 -17.76
N TYR A 277 -19.36 -7.82 -17.13
CA TYR A 277 -18.02 -7.42 -17.59
C TYR A 277 -17.32 -8.61 -18.23
N VAL A 278 -17.06 -8.52 -19.51
CA VAL A 278 -16.42 -9.58 -20.27
C VAL A 278 -14.92 -9.32 -20.35
N TYR A 279 -14.14 -10.21 -19.77
CA TYR A 279 -12.69 -10.20 -19.89
C TYR A 279 -12.28 -10.45 -21.35
N LYS A 280 -11.41 -9.61 -21.90
CA LYS A 280 -10.87 -9.77 -23.26
C LYS A 280 -9.45 -10.30 -23.25
N GLU A 281 -8.52 -9.64 -22.58
CA GLU A 281 -7.12 -9.99 -22.59
C GLU A 281 -6.37 -9.44 -21.37
N THR A 282 -5.20 -10.01 -21.10
CA THR A 282 -4.24 -9.43 -20.14
C THR A 282 -3.05 -8.89 -20.90
N LYS A 283 -2.74 -7.63 -20.68
CA LYS A 283 -1.56 -6.95 -21.23
C LYS A 283 -0.54 -6.70 -20.15
N GLN A 284 0.73 -6.72 -20.52
CA GLN A 284 1.83 -6.30 -19.69
C GLN A 284 2.36 -4.98 -20.20
N ARG A 285 2.51 -4.00 -19.30
CA ARG A 285 3.10 -2.70 -19.61
C ARG A 285 4.56 -2.71 -19.19
N HIS A 286 5.39 -2.15 -20.06
CA HIS A 286 6.76 -1.77 -19.80
C HIS A 286 6.92 -0.36 -20.37
N TRP A 287 7.20 0.59 -19.52
CA TRP A 287 7.33 2.00 -19.90
C TRP A 287 8.59 2.60 -19.29
N PHE A 288 9.39 3.25 -20.09
CA PHE A 288 10.50 4.07 -19.63
C PHE A 288 10.30 5.50 -20.14
N GLY A 289 10.34 6.47 -19.24
CA GLY A 289 10.10 7.87 -19.55
C GLY A 289 9.56 8.63 -18.33
N PRO A 290 8.79 9.71 -18.54
CA PRO A 290 8.12 10.42 -17.44
C PRO A 290 7.15 9.49 -16.72
N THR A 291 7.38 9.25 -15.43
CA THR A 291 6.55 8.37 -14.58
C THR A 291 6.01 9.08 -13.34
N ARG A 292 6.47 10.32 -13.10
CA ARG A 292 5.99 11.17 -12.01
C ARG A 292 5.95 12.63 -12.45
N ALA A 293 4.88 13.32 -12.08
CA ALA A 293 4.75 14.77 -12.14
C ALA A 293 4.14 15.25 -10.84
N GLU A 294 4.69 16.32 -10.27
CA GLU A 294 4.28 16.84 -8.98
C GLU A 294 4.14 18.37 -9.05
N ILE A 295 2.98 18.85 -8.61
CA ILE A 295 2.74 20.22 -8.20
C ILE A 295 2.08 20.11 -6.84
N SER A 296 2.89 20.16 -5.78
CA SER A 296 2.40 19.88 -4.44
C SER A 296 2.30 21.13 -3.60
N LEU A 297 1.21 21.24 -2.85
CA LEU A 297 1.08 22.19 -1.76
C LEU A 297 1.65 21.54 -0.50
N ILE A 298 2.62 22.21 0.13
CA ILE A 298 3.36 21.68 1.27
C ILE A 298 3.13 22.58 2.48
N TRP A 299 2.57 22.02 3.53
CA TRP A 299 2.37 22.71 4.81
C TRP A 299 3.46 22.30 5.79
N LEU A 300 4.29 23.29 6.19
CA LEU A 300 5.40 23.08 7.11
C LEU A 300 4.90 23.00 8.57
N LEU A 301 5.20 21.90 9.23
CA LEU A 301 4.88 21.62 10.62
C LEU A 301 6.16 21.49 11.46
N GLY A 302 6.02 21.76 12.75
CA GLY A 302 7.11 21.61 13.71
C GLY A 302 7.65 22.94 14.24
N ASN A 303 8.46 22.81 15.29
CA ASN A 303 9.09 23.96 15.94
C ASN A 303 10.25 24.47 15.09
N GLY A 304 10.27 25.76 14.76
CA GLY A 304 11.30 26.36 13.90
C GLY A 304 11.10 26.13 12.40
N ASN A 305 10.13 25.29 11.97
CA ASN A 305 9.86 25.00 10.57
C ASN A 305 8.97 26.10 9.93
N GLN A 306 9.58 27.24 9.64
CA GLN A 306 8.91 28.39 9.06
C GLN A 306 9.83 29.07 8.05
N ASN A 307 9.21 29.54 6.97
CA ASN A 307 9.88 30.36 5.97
C ASN A 307 10.28 31.70 6.56
N SER A 308 11.42 32.25 6.14
CA SER A 308 11.81 33.61 6.48
C SER A 308 10.76 34.59 5.93
N LYS A 309 10.38 35.58 6.72
CA LYS A 309 9.56 36.71 6.17
C LYS A 309 10.36 37.29 4.99
N LYS A 310 9.76 37.27 3.79
CA LYS A 310 10.31 38.05 2.67
C LYS A 310 10.41 39.47 3.16
N GLY A 311 11.63 39.98 3.34
CA GLY A 311 11.85 41.37 3.72
C GLY A 311 11.13 42.23 2.71
N GLY A 312 10.07 42.89 3.15
CA GLY A 312 9.50 43.96 2.37
C GLY A 312 10.58 45.01 2.20
N THR A 313 11.08 45.13 1.00
CA THR A 313 11.83 46.34 0.59
C THR A 313 10.85 47.49 0.77
N LYS A 314 11.15 48.37 1.73
CA LYS A 314 10.54 49.69 1.81
C LYS A 314 11.02 50.53 0.65
#